data_8123fd2942f82623c759f2e75ebdb37d
#
_entry.id   8123fd2942f82623c759f2e75ebdb37d
#
_cell.length_a   1.000
_cell.length_b   1.000
_cell.length_c   1.000
_cell.angle_alpha   90.00
_cell.angle_beta   90.00
_cell.angle_gamma   90.00
#
_symmetry.space_group_name_H-M   'P 1'
#
loop_
_entity.id
_entity.type
_entity.pdbx_description
1 polymer ?
#
loop_
_entity_poly.entity_id
_entity_poly.type
_entity_poly.pdbx_seq_one_letter_code
_entity_poly.pdbx_strand_id
1 'polypeptide(L)'
;MKTRILVAASVLCICALMVVGQSKKQPSPSPSPTPNTWSTYEGVTWQKGPSVGQLGVNAEVKIPEGYIFANARDTRTLMEATQNPISNTELGFIALADEDWFVVFEFDDVGYVNDEEKSSLDANAILESIKKGTEESNKERVRRGWPTLNVIGWETAPRYNETTHNLEWATRAESEGSISVNHNTRLLGRDGVMRITLVTDPDALAATLPKFTKMLEGFAFKDGHRYAEFRSGDKTATYGLTGLIVAGGAAAAVKTGAFKWLWKVLVAAAVGVASLVKKIFSRNKS
;
A
#
# COMPACT_ATOMS: atom_id res chain seq x y z
N MET A 1 -24.87 90.51 -39.34
CA MET A 1 -24.20 89.94 -38.15
C MET A 1 -24.03 88.45 -38.28
N LYS A 2 -22.82 88.06 -38.50
CA LYS A 2 -22.49 86.62 -38.83
C LYS A 2 -21.93 85.99 -37.56
N THR A 3 -22.64 85.03 -36.99
CA THR A 3 -22.16 84.23 -35.84
C THR A 3 -21.55 82.92 -36.38
N ARG A 4 -20.25 82.76 -36.14
CA ARG A 4 -19.51 81.52 -36.45
C ARG A 4 -19.68 80.52 -35.33
N ILE A 5 -20.17 79.33 -35.63
CA ILE A 5 -20.21 78.22 -34.73
C ILE A 5 -18.94 77.42 -34.93
N LEU A 6 -18.10 77.31 -33.89
CA LEU A 6 -16.95 76.43 -33.85
C LEU A 6 -17.45 75.03 -33.45
N VAL A 7 -17.21 74.05 -34.30
CA VAL A 7 -17.43 72.64 -34.02
C VAL A 7 -16.10 72.09 -33.46
N ALA A 8 -16.04 71.78 -32.16
CA ALA A 8 -14.95 71.07 -31.55
C ALA A 8 -15.16 69.57 -31.75
N ALA A 9 -14.31 68.95 -32.56
CA ALA A 9 -14.28 67.50 -32.72
C ALA A 9 -13.52 66.87 -31.53
N SER A 10 -14.25 66.26 -30.58
CA SER A 10 -13.65 65.47 -29.54
C SER A 10 -13.35 64.06 -30.09
N VAL A 11 -12.11 63.76 -30.27
CA VAL A 11 -11.62 62.42 -30.59
C VAL A 11 -11.65 61.58 -29.31
N LEU A 12 -12.64 60.71 -29.15
CA LEU A 12 -12.72 59.74 -28.07
C LEU A 12 -11.84 58.57 -28.42
N CYS A 13 -10.64 58.49 -27.80
CA CYS A 13 -9.71 57.38 -27.89
C CYS A 13 -10.26 56.24 -26.99
N ILE A 14 -10.98 55.27 -27.59
CA ILE A 14 -11.43 54.06 -26.89
C ILE A 14 -10.25 53.11 -26.82
N CYS A 15 -9.50 53.12 -25.70
CA CYS A 15 -8.57 52.05 -25.38
C CYS A 15 -9.37 50.79 -25.02
N ALA A 16 -9.56 49.89 -26.00
CA ALA A 16 -10.04 48.55 -25.74
C ALA A 16 -8.93 47.78 -24.99
N LEU A 17 -9.07 47.70 -23.66
CA LEU A 17 -8.33 46.76 -22.85
C LEU A 17 -8.76 45.34 -23.26
N MET A 18 -7.96 44.73 -24.10
CA MET A 18 -8.05 43.29 -24.30
C MET A 18 -7.62 42.60 -23.00
N VAL A 19 -8.58 42.27 -22.15
CA VAL A 19 -8.39 41.29 -21.08
C VAL A 19 -8.22 39.95 -21.78
N VAL A 20 -6.96 39.55 -22.00
CA VAL A 20 -6.61 38.17 -22.33
C VAL A 20 -6.95 37.36 -21.11
N GLY A 21 -8.17 36.85 -21.06
CA GLY A 21 -8.59 35.86 -20.10
C GLY A 21 -7.71 34.63 -20.31
N GLN A 22 -6.72 34.48 -19.44
CA GLN A 22 -6.07 33.19 -19.28
C GLN A 22 -7.13 32.22 -18.77
N SER A 23 -7.75 31.51 -19.70
CA SER A 23 -8.55 30.35 -19.41
C SER A 23 -7.62 29.39 -18.68
N LYS A 24 -7.74 29.31 -17.35
CA LYS A 24 -7.15 28.21 -16.57
C LYS A 24 -7.71 26.97 -17.24
N LYS A 25 -6.86 26.26 -17.97
CA LYS A 25 -7.16 24.95 -18.52
C LYS A 25 -7.58 24.11 -17.31
N GLN A 26 -8.89 23.95 -17.14
CA GLN A 26 -9.45 23.03 -16.17
C GLN A 26 -8.82 21.67 -16.52
N PRO A 27 -8.15 20.98 -15.59
CA PRO A 27 -7.64 19.68 -15.90
C PRO A 27 -8.80 18.89 -16.48
N SER A 28 -8.60 18.34 -17.67
CA SER A 28 -9.57 17.41 -18.26
C SER A 28 -9.84 16.36 -17.19
N PRO A 29 -11.10 16.02 -16.88
CA PRO A 29 -11.37 14.89 -16.03
C PRO A 29 -10.53 13.74 -16.58
N SER A 30 -9.71 13.17 -15.74
CA SER A 30 -9.01 11.92 -16.06
C SER A 30 -10.05 11.00 -16.67
N PRO A 31 -9.81 10.35 -17.81
CA PRO A 31 -10.80 9.45 -18.38
C PRO A 31 -11.22 8.52 -17.26
N SER A 32 -12.52 8.49 -16.94
CA SER A 32 -13.05 7.43 -16.07
C SER A 32 -12.50 6.13 -16.62
N PRO A 33 -11.82 5.31 -15.82
CA PRO A 33 -11.26 4.07 -16.31
C PRO A 33 -12.38 3.35 -17.05
N THR A 34 -12.16 3.07 -18.32
CA THR A 34 -13.00 2.13 -19.07
C THR A 34 -13.07 0.90 -18.18
N PRO A 35 -14.27 0.28 -17.94
CA PRO A 35 -14.36 -0.87 -17.06
C PRO A 35 -13.21 -1.81 -17.37
N ASN A 36 -12.24 -1.90 -16.45
CA ASN A 36 -11.08 -2.71 -16.64
C ASN A 36 -11.57 -4.15 -16.58
N THR A 37 -11.76 -4.75 -17.73
CA THR A 37 -11.96 -6.18 -17.79
C THR A 37 -10.64 -6.81 -17.41
N TRP A 38 -10.41 -7.08 -16.11
CA TRP A 38 -9.21 -7.74 -15.60
C TRP A 38 -8.79 -8.93 -16.46
N SER A 39 -9.80 -9.62 -17.01
CA SER A 39 -9.62 -10.78 -17.90
C SER A 39 -8.87 -10.47 -19.21
N THR A 40 -8.66 -9.20 -19.57
CA THR A 40 -7.97 -8.81 -20.81
C THR A 40 -6.48 -8.57 -20.65
N TYR A 41 -5.93 -8.63 -19.42
CA TYR A 41 -4.50 -8.48 -19.21
C TYR A 41 -3.72 -9.62 -19.88
N GLU A 42 -2.85 -9.25 -20.83
CA GLU A 42 -1.99 -10.20 -21.53
C GLU A 42 -0.96 -10.83 -20.58
N GLY A 43 -0.65 -12.10 -20.82
CA GLY A 43 0.34 -12.87 -20.03
C GLY A 43 -0.17 -13.36 -18.69
N VAL A 44 -1.45 -13.12 -18.33
CA VAL A 44 -2.09 -13.57 -17.10
C VAL A 44 -3.02 -14.74 -17.37
N THR A 45 -2.84 -15.83 -16.63
CA THR A 45 -3.75 -16.99 -16.67
C THR A 45 -4.79 -16.85 -15.58
N TRP A 46 -6.05 -16.72 -15.98
CA TRP A 46 -7.16 -16.55 -15.05
C TRP A 46 -7.84 -17.88 -14.73
N GLN A 47 -7.91 -18.20 -13.45
CA GLN A 47 -8.76 -19.27 -12.93
C GLN A 47 -10.13 -18.68 -12.58
N LYS A 48 -11.20 -19.22 -13.17
CA LYS A 48 -12.58 -18.73 -12.95
C LYS A 48 -13.23 -19.49 -11.79
N GLY A 49 -14.06 -18.78 -11.02
CA GLY A 49 -14.96 -19.39 -10.04
C GLY A 49 -16.18 -20.06 -10.71
N PRO A 50 -16.83 -21.05 -10.01
CA PRO A 50 -16.47 -21.55 -8.69
C PRO A 50 -15.26 -22.49 -8.73
N SER A 51 -14.25 -22.23 -7.89
CA SER A 51 -13.03 -23.03 -7.82
C SER A 51 -12.25 -22.72 -6.53
N VAL A 52 -11.03 -23.26 -6.37
CA VAL A 52 -10.18 -23.00 -5.19
C VAL A 52 -8.82 -22.47 -5.64
N GLY A 53 -8.49 -21.24 -5.24
CA GLY A 53 -7.19 -20.61 -5.46
C GLY A 53 -6.20 -21.02 -4.37
N GLN A 54 -5.02 -21.50 -4.77
CA GLN A 54 -3.96 -21.85 -3.85
C GLN A 54 -3.13 -20.62 -3.48
N LEU A 55 -3.01 -20.33 -2.19
CA LEU A 55 -2.25 -19.21 -1.63
C LEU A 55 -0.96 -19.77 -0.98
N GLY A 56 -0.03 -20.19 -1.83
CA GLY A 56 1.18 -20.86 -1.40
C GLY A 56 0.90 -22.26 -0.81
N VAL A 57 1.75 -22.66 0.14
CA VAL A 57 1.62 -23.95 0.83
C VAL A 57 0.70 -23.85 2.07
N ASN A 58 0.51 -22.65 2.60
CA ASN A 58 -0.08 -22.40 3.92
C ASN A 58 -1.59 -22.16 3.89
N ALA A 59 -2.15 -21.70 2.77
CA ALA A 59 -3.54 -21.27 2.71
C ALA A 59 -4.19 -21.50 1.35
N GLU A 60 -5.50 -21.35 1.31
CA GLU A 60 -6.32 -21.38 0.11
C GLU A 60 -7.52 -20.43 0.23
N VAL A 61 -8.13 -20.11 -0.91
CA VAL A 61 -9.34 -19.31 -0.97
C VAL A 61 -10.33 -19.90 -1.95
N LYS A 62 -11.59 -20.01 -1.55
CA LYS A 62 -12.68 -20.35 -2.47
C LYS A 62 -12.97 -19.15 -3.36
N ILE A 63 -12.96 -19.38 -4.66
CA ILE A 63 -13.25 -18.35 -5.67
C ILE A 63 -14.73 -18.49 -6.03
N PRO A 64 -15.60 -17.53 -5.68
CA PRO A 64 -17.01 -17.63 -6.00
C PRO A 64 -17.29 -17.51 -7.50
N GLU A 65 -18.50 -17.86 -7.92
CA GLU A 65 -18.97 -17.60 -9.29
C GLU A 65 -18.88 -16.10 -9.63
N GLY A 66 -18.49 -15.78 -10.87
CA GLY A 66 -18.26 -14.41 -11.35
C GLY A 66 -16.89 -13.83 -11.00
N TYR A 67 -16.15 -14.44 -10.07
CA TYR A 67 -14.80 -14.02 -9.72
C TYR A 67 -13.74 -14.72 -10.57
N ILE A 68 -12.61 -14.03 -10.73
CA ILE A 68 -11.41 -14.53 -11.38
C ILE A 68 -10.22 -14.44 -10.41
N PHE A 69 -9.30 -15.39 -10.51
CA PHE A 69 -8.12 -15.49 -9.67
C PHE A 69 -6.87 -15.63 -10.53
N ALA A 70 -5.83 -14.89 -10.18
CA ALA A 70 -4.48 -15.06 -10.70
C ALA A 70 -3.57 -15.61 -9.59
N ASN A 71 -2.73 -16.59 -9.93
CA ASN A 71 -1.77 -17.17 -8.99
C ASN A 71 -0.60 -16.22 -8.69
N ALA A 72 0.34 -16.64 -7.84
CA ALA A 72 1.48 -15.82 -7.39
C ALA A 72 2.30 -15.22 -8.54
N ARG A 73 2.58 -15.99 -9.61
CA ARG A 73 3.34 -15.51 -10.77
C ARG A 73 2.55 -14.44 -11.52
N ASP A 74 1.30 -14.74 -11.81
CA ASP A 74 0.44 -13.89 -12.62
C ASP A 74 0.02 -12.63 -11.83
N THR A 75 -0.10 -12.73 -10.50
CA THR A 75 -0.27 -11.58 -9.62
C THR A 75 0.89 -10.60 -9.75
N ARG A 76 2.15 -11.06 -9.74
CA ARG A 76 3.32 -10.17 -9.93
C ARG A 76 3.30 -9.50 -11.31
N THR A 77 2.88 -10.22 -12.36
CA THR A 77 2.70 -9.62 -13.69
C THR A 77 1.68 -8.48 -13.67
N LEU A 78 0.54 -8.68 -12.98
CA LEU A 78 -0.48 -7.64 -12.79
C LEU A 78 0.05 -6.45 -11.98
N MET A 79 0.76 -6.69 -10.88
CA MET A 79 1.33 -5.65 -10.04
C MET A 79 2.29 -4.76 -10.85
N GLU A 80 3.17 -5.33 -11.65
CA GLU A 80 4.06 -4.55 -12.53
C GLU A 80 3.31 -3.81 -13.62
N ALA A 81 2.34 -4.47 -14.28
CA ALA A 81 1.51 -3.84 -15.33
C ALA A 81 0.70 -2.65 -14.80
N THR A 82 0.28 -2.70 -13.54
CA THR A 82 -0.42 -1.62 -12.83
C THR A 82 0.50 -0.70 -12.04
N GLN A 83 1.80 -0.73 -12.33
CA GLN A 83 2.83 0.12 -11.72
C GLN A 83 2.91 0.00 -10.18
N ASN A 84 2.73 -1.21 -9.65
CA ASN A 84 2.91 -1.52 -8.24
C ASN A 84 4.21 -2.32 -8.04
N PRO A 85 5.10 -1.91 -7.11
CA PRO A 85 6.31 -2.65 -6.82
C PRO A 85 6.00 -4.07 -6.33
N ILE A 86 6.70 -5.06 -6.87
CA ILE A 86 6.62 -6.44 -6.41
C ILE A 86 7.54 -6.67 -5.21
N SER A 87 7.09 -7.52 -4.28
CA SER A 87 7.83 -7.87 -3.05
C SER A 87 8.25 -9.34 -2.99
N ASN A 88 7.80 -10.16 -3.94
CA ASN A 88 7.91 -11.63 -3.97
C ASN A 88 7.12 -12.35 -2.84
N THR A 89 6.26 -11.63 -2.13
CA THR A 89 5.33 -12.20 -1.13
C THR A 89 3.93 -12.40 -1.70
N GLU A 90 3.67 -11.93 -2.92
CA GLU A 90 2.39 -12.06 -3.60
C GLU A 90 2.05 -13.52 -3.85
N LEU A 91 0.85 -13.94 -3.44
CA LEU A 91 0.35 -15.31 -3.59
C LEU A 91 -0.88 -15.41 -4.48
N GLY A 92 -1.67 -14.34 -4.60
CA GLY A 92 -2.88 -14.36 -5.39
C GLY A 92 -3.51 -13.00 -5.57
N PHE A 93 -4.29 -12.89 -6.63
CA PHE A 93 -5.10 -11.72 -6.96
C PHE A 93 -6.52 -12.21 -7.28
N ILE A 94 -7.53 -11.57 -6.70
CA ILE A 94 -8.94 -11.85 -6.97
C ILE A 94 -9.64 -10.56 -7.38
N ALA A 95 -10.49 -10.63 -8.40
CA ALA A 95 -11.39 -9.57 -8.80
C ALA A 95 -12.72 -10.15 -9.32
N LEU A 96 -13.77 -9.31 -9.37
CA LEU A 96 -14.88 -9.54 -10.28
C LEU A 96 -14.44 -9.16 -11.70
N ALA A 97 -14.84 -9.95 -12.69
CA ALA A 97 -14.33 -9.78 -14.05
C ALA A 97 -14.70 -8.43 -14.69
N ASP A 98 -15.75 -7.78 -14.21
CA ASP A 98 -16.38 -6.58 -14.73
C ASP A 98 -16.48 -5.41 -13.73
N GLU A 99 -15.81 -5.52 -12.56
CA GLU A 99 -15.75 -4.44 -11.56
C GLU A 99 -14.30 -3.94 -11.36
N ASP A 100 -14.15 -2.68 -10.96
CA ASP A 100 -12.84 -2.02 -10.87
C ASP A 100 -12.06 -2.31 -9.57
N TRP A 101 -12.71 -2.90 -8.56
CA TRP A 101 -12.03 -3.28 -7.33
C TRP A 101 -11.33 -4.64 -7.43
N PHE A 102 -10.29 -4.81 -6.65
CA PHE A 102 -9.54 -6.05 -6.60
C PHE A 102 -8.95 -6.31 -5.21
N VAL A 103 -8.53 -7.54 -5.00
CA VAL A 103 -7.89 -8.00 -3.76
C VAL A 103 -6.57 -8.68 -4.08
N VAL A 104 -5.52 -8.28 -3.35
CA VAL A 104 -4.20 -8.92 -3.40
C VAL A 104 -3.97 -9.70 -2.11
N PHE A 105 -3.49 -10.93 -2.24
CA PHE A 105 -3.06 -11.80 -1.15
C PHE A 105 -1.54 -11.90 -1.16
N GLU A 106 -0.93 -11.64 -0.02
CA GLU A 106 0.51 -11.73 0.20
C GLU A 106 0.76 -12.46 1.52
N PHE A 107 1.88 -13.18 1.64
CA PHE A 107 2.22 -13.87 2.88
C PHE A 107 3.58 -13.44 3.41
N ASP A 108 3.60 -13.01 4.68
CA ASP A 108 4.81 -12.70 5.42
C ASP A 108 5.18 -13.89 6.31
N ASP A 109 6.21 -14.65 5.94
CA ASP A 109 6.78 -15.73 6.73
C ASP A 109 7.63 -15.17 7.89
N VAL A 110 6.97 -14.53 8.83
CA VAL A 110 7.62 -13.87 9.99
C VAL A 110 7.59 -14.73 11.25
N GLY A 111 6.87 -15.84 11.21
CA GLY A 111 6.54 -16.67 12.37
C GLY A 111 5.27 -16.21 13.07
N TYR A 112 4.98 -16.83 14.19
CA TYR A 112 3.80 -16.53 15.01
C TYR A 112 3.88 -15.10 15.58
N VAL A 113 2.84 -14.30 15.35
CA VAL A 113 2.73 -12.94 15.86
C VAL A 113 1.85 -12.94 17.10
N ASN A 114 2.40 -12.51 18.24
CA ASN A 114 1.65 -12.33 19.49
C ASN A 114 0.70 -11.11 19.35
N ASP A 115 -0.54 -11.25 19.84
CA ASP A 115 -1.58 -10.23 19.78
C ASP A 115 -1.74 -9.42 21.09
N GLU A 116 -0.76 -9.47 22.00
CA GLU A 116 -0.80 -8.75 23.30
C GLU A 116 -0.97 -7.24 23.15
N GLU A 117 -0.55 -6.65 22.02
CA GLU A 117 -0.66 -5.21 21.76
C GLU A 117 -2.08 -4.75 21.33
N LYS A 118 -3.06 -5.65 21.25
CA LYS A 118 -4.40 -5.39 20.69
C LYS A 118 -5.14 -4.17 21.28
N SER A 119 -4.89 -3.84 22.55
CA SER A 119 -5.52 -2.72 23.26
C SER A 119 -4.68 -1.43 23.24
N SER A 120 -3.50 -1.43 22.65
CA SER A 120 -2.53 -0.32 22.71
C SER A 120 -2.10 0.25 21.35
N LEU A 121 -2.92 0.05 20.32
CA LEU A 121 -2.65 0.55 18.97
C LEU A 121 -2.78 2.08 18.92
N ASP A 122 -1.65 2.79 18.76
CA ASP A 122 -1.65 4.23 18.55
C ASP A 122 -1.85 4.57 17.06
N ALA A 123 -3.08 4.83 16.68
CA ALA A 123 -3.46 5.10 15.29
C ALA A 123 -2.70 6.30 14.69
N ASN A 124 -2.40 7.35 15.47
CA ASN A 124 -1.68 8.53 14.94
C ASN A 124 -0.21 8.19 14.65
N ALA A 125 0.48 7.56 15.59
CA ALA A 125 1.86 7.14 15.40
C ALA A 125 2.00 6.13 14.25
N ILE A 126 1.02 5.23 14.10
CA ILE A 126 0.95 4.26 13.01
C ILE A 126 0.78 4.99 11.67
N LEU A 127 -0.15 5.94 11.55
CA LEU A 127 -0.37 6.70 10.30
C LEU A 127 0.88 7.44 9.84
N GLU A 128 1.54 8.13 10.76
CA GLU A 128 2.80 8.83 10.44
C GLU A 128 3.91 7.87 9.98
N SER A 129 3.93 6.68 10.53
CA SER A 129 4.88 5.64 10.11
C SER A 129 4.55 5.09 8.71
N ILE A 130 3.26 4.91 8.38
CA ILE A 130 2.80 4.52 7.04
C ILE A 130 3.19 5.59 6.03
N LYS A 131 2.93 6.89 6.31
CA LYS A 131 3.30 8.00 5.44
C LYS A 131 4.81 8.00 5.12
N LYS A 132 5.66 7.85 6.16
CA LYS A 132 7.12 7.76 5.97
C LYS A 132 7.52 6.54 5.13
N GLY A 133 6.91 5.39 5.36
CA GLY A 133 7.15 4.19 4.54
C GLY A 133 6.76 4.40 3.08
N THR A 134 5.66 5.11 2.83
CA THR A 134 5.20 5.47 1.48
C THR A 134 6.17 6.43 0.79
N GLU A 135 6.70 7.44 1.50
CA GLU A 135 7.73 8.34 0.98
C GLU A 135 9.00 7.59 0.54
N GLU A 136 9.44 6.59 1.32
CA GLU A 136 10.57 5.73 0.93
C GLU A 136 10.24 4.88 -0.32
N SER A 137 9.03 4.30 -0.37
CA SER A 137 8.56 3.54 -1.53
C SER A 137 8.46 4.40 -2.79
N ASN A 138 8.09 5.66 -2.65
CA ASN A 138 8.03 6.62 -3.75
C ASN A 138 9.40 6.85 -4.43
N LYS A 139 10.50 6.68 -3.72
CA LYS A 139 11.85 6.77 -4.34
C LYS A 139 12.03 5.70 -5.42
N GLU A 140 11.52 4.47 -5.17
CA GLU A 140 11.53 3.40 -6.17
C GLU A 140 10.56 3.69 -7.31
N ARG A 141 9.35 4.17 -7.03
CA ARG A 141 8.37 4.56 -8.05
C ARG A 141 8.94 5.61 -8.99
N VAL A 142 9.55 6.67 -8.45
CA VAL A 142 10.22 7.72 -9.25
C VAL A 142 11.36 7.15 -10.11
N ARG A 143 12.19 6.26 -9.56
CA ARG A 143 13.26 5.61 -10.34
C ARG A 143 12.73 4.82 -11.53
N ARG A 144 11.54 4.25 -11.42
CA ARG A 144 10.86 3.50 -12.48
C ARG A 144 10.04 4.39 -13.42
N GLY A 145 9.95 5.70 -13.15
CA GLY A 145 9.09 6.63 -13.90
C GLY A 145 7.60 6.43 -13.61
N TRP A 146 7.27 5.84 -12.45
CA TRP A 146 5.91 5.60 -12.01
C TRP A 146 5.37 6.76 -11.17
N PRO A 147 4.06 7.01 -11.17
CA PRO A 147 3.44 8.01 -10.31
C PRO A 147 3.71 7.76 -8.82
N THR A 148 3.87 8.82 -8.06
CA THR A 148 3.99 8.73 -6.60
C THR A 148 2.63 8.47 -5.95
N LEU A 149 2.66 7.84 -4.79
CA LEU A 149 1.50 7.59 -3.94
C LEU A 149 1.58 8.49 -2.71
N ASN A 150 0.48 9.15 -2.35
CA ASN A 150 0.38 9.99 -1.16
C ASN A 150 -0.70 9.45 -0.22
N VAL A 151 -0.33 9.04 0.99
CA VAL A 151 -1.30 8.60 2.02
C VAL A 151 -1.93 9.83 2.67
N ILE A 152 -3.20 10.08 2.36
CA ILE A 152 -3.97 11.22 2.89
C ILE A 152 -4.26 11.02 4.38
N GLY A 153 -4.81 9.84 4.75
CA GLY A 153 -5.22 9.54 6.11
C GLY A 153 -5.95 8.20 6.23
N TRP A 154 -6.59 8.02 7.38
CA TRP A 154 -7.46 6.89 7.62
C TRP A 154 -8.80 7.05 6.90
N GLU A 155 -9.26 5.98 6.25
CA GLU A 155 -10.67 5.71 6.01
C GLU A 155 -11.27 5.01 7.23
N THR A 156 -10.53 4.04 7.78
CA THR A 156 -10.86 3.33 9.02
C THR A 156 -9.57 3.14 9.81
N ALA A 157 -9.56 3.60 11.06
CA ALA A 157 -8.42 3.41 11.95
C ALA A 157 -8.20 1.91 12.29
N PRO A 158 -6.99 1.50 12.68
CA PRO A 158 -6.70 0.11 13.02
C PRO A 158 -7.57 -0.42 14.14
N ARG A 159 -8.09 -1.64 13.95
CA ARG A 159 -8.85 -2.39 14.92
C ARG A 159 -8.50 -3.87 14.87
N TYR A 160 -8.47 -4.52 16.01
CA TYR A 160 -8.23 -5.94 16.14
C TYR A 160 -9.52 -6.67 16.54
N ASN A 161 -9.79 -7.80 15.88
CA ASN A 161 -10.91 -8.69 16.20
C ASN A 161 -10.34 -9.94 16.88
N GLU A 162 -10.61 -10.10 18.19
CA GLU A 162 -10.11 -11.22 18.99
C GLU A 162 -10.72 -12.57 18.62
N THR A 163 -11.93 -12.57 18.07
CA THR A 163 -12.60 -13.82 17.69
C THR A 163 -12.02 -14.45 16.43
N THR A 164 -11.65 -13.60 15.47
CA THR A 164 -11.15 -14.06 14.18
C THR A 164 -9.63 -13.89 14.05
N HIS A 165 -8.96 -13.32 15.05
CA HIS A 165 -7.53 -12.97 15.03
C HIS A 165 -7.15 -12.12 13.82
N ASN A 166 -8.01 -11.15 13.48
CA ASN A 166 -7.83 -10.25 12.35
C ASN A 166 -7.50 -8.84 12.82
N LEU A 167 -6.49 -8.25 12.20
CA LEU A 167 -6.17 -6.83 12.32
C LEU A 167 -6.61 -6.13 11.03
N GLU A 168 -7.45 -5.11 11.16
CA GLU A 168 -8.03 -4.41 10.02
C GLU A 168 -7.84 -2.90 10.12
N TRP A 169 -7.62 -2.25 8.98
CA TRP A 169 -7.62 -0.79 8.82
C TRP A 169 -7.83 -0.42 7.35
N ALA A 170 -8.18 0.82 7.08
CA ALA A 170 -8.23 1.32 5.73
C ALA A 170 -7.59 2.71 5.62
N THR A 171 -6.83 2.94 4.56
CA THR A 171 -6.21 4.22 4.25
C THR A 171 -6.75 4.77 2.95
N ARG A 172 -6.86 6.11 2.87
CA ARG A 172 -7.03 6.83 1.62
C ARG A 172 -5.67 7.18 1.06
N ALA A 173 -5.45 6.85 -0.20
CA ALA A 173 -4.24 7.17 -0.93
C ALA A 173 -4.58 7.92 -2.21
N GLU A 174 -3.75 8.90 -2.56
CA GLU A 174 -3.90 9.72 -3.76
C GLU A 174 -2.71 9.48 -4.69
N SER A 175 -2.98 9.35 -5.98
CA SER A 175 -1.99 9.29 -7.05
C SER A 175 -2.56 9.98 -8.29
N GLU A 176 -1.81 10.96 -8.86
CA GLU A 176 -2.20 11.71 -10.06
C GLU A 176 -3.61 12.34 -10.00
N GLY A 177 -4.04 12.77 -8.81
CA GLY A 177 -5.34 13.37 -8.58
C GLY A 177 -6.49 12.40 -8.39
N SER A 178 -6.25 11.08 -8.48
CA SER A 178 -7.22 10.03 -8.18
C SER A 178 -7.03 9.51 -6.77
N ILE A 179 -8.13 9.30 -6.04
CA ILE A 179 -8.13 8.77 -4.67
C ILE A 179 -8.61 7.33 -4.68
N SER A 180 -7.86 6.45 -4.03
CA SER A 180 -8.28 5.07 -3.75
C SER A 180 -8.36 4.80 -2.25
N VAL A 181 -9.15 3.80 -1.88
CA VAL A 181 -9.16 3.22 -0.54
C VAL A 181 -8.43 1.88 -0.59
N ASN A 182 -7.43 1.75 0.27
CA ASN A 182 -6.74 0.49 0.52
C ASN A 182 -7.22 -0.06 1.86
N HIS A 183 -8.17 -1.01 1.81
CA HIS A 183 -8.66 -1.71 3.00
C HIS A 183 -7.79 -2.93 3.25
N ASN A 184 -7.13 -2.92 4.39
CA ASN A 184 -6.14 -3.91 4.76
C ASN A 184 -6.70 -4.85 5.82
N THR A 185 -6.53 -6.15 5.61
CA THR A 185 -6.81 -7.21 6.58
C THR A 185 -5.54 -8.03 6.79
N ARG A 186 -5.21 -8.30 8.05
CA ARG A 186 -4.12 -9.21 8.41
C ARG A 186 -4.72 -10.39 9.15
N LEU A 187 -4.61 -11.57 8.57
CA LEU A 187 -5.03 -12.82 9.17
C LEU A 187 -3.82 -13.49 9.78
N LEU A 188 -3.82 -13.63 11.11
CA LEU A 188 -2.71 -14.27 11.80
C LEU A 188 -2.76 -15.79 11.59
N GLY A 189 -1.63 -16.36 11.21
CA GLY A 189 -1.40 -17.79 11.08
C GLY A 189 -0.31 -18.26 12.04
N ARG A 190 -0.05 -19.58 12.06
CA ARG A 190 0.99 -20.19 12.89
C ARG A 190 2.40 -19.76 12.45
N ASP A 191 2.64 -19.73 11.12
CA ASP A 191 3.97 -19.51 10.57
C ASP A 191 4.20 -18.07 10.11
N GLY A 192 3.17 -17.25 10.13
CA GLY A 192 3.22 -15.88 9.62
C GLY A 192 1.85 -15.25 9.45
N VAL A 193 1.79 -14.25 8.59
CA VAL A 193 0.61 -13.41 8.42
C VAL A 193 0.19 -13.35 6.96
N MET A 194 -1.06 -13.68 6.68
CA MET A 194 -1.67 -13.38 5.38
C MET A 194 -2.07 -11.91 5.34
N ARG A 195 -1.43 -11.17 4.45
CA ARG A 195 -1.80 -9.79 4.13
C ARG A 195 -2.81 -9.80 3.01
N ILE A 196 -3.94 -9.17 3.24
CA ILE A 196 -5.01 -9.05 2.26
C ILE A 196 -5.29 -7.56 2.09
N THR A 197 -5.18 -7.07 0.87
CA THR A 197 -5.43 -5.67 0.54
C THR A 197 -6.53 -5.59 -0.51
N LEU A 198 -7.68 -5.06 -0.13
CA LEU A 198 -8.72 -4.64 -1.06
C LEU A 198 -8.41 -3.22 -1.52
N VAL A 199 -8.41 -3.01 -2.84
CA VAL A 199 -8.29 -1.69 -3.46
C VAL A 199 -9.59 -1.36 -4.18
N THR A 200 -10.16 -0.20 -3.89
CA THR A 200 -11.43 0.26 -4.45
C THR A 200 -11.51 1.79 -4.44
N ASP A 201 -12.42 2.35 -5.22
CA ASP A 201 -12.76 3.76 -5.15
C ASP A 201 -13.48 4.09 -3.82
N PRO A 202 -13.30 5.30 -3.26
CA PRO A 202 -13.98 5.73 -2.05
C PRO A 202 -15.51 5.61 -2.15
N ASP A 203 -16.08 6.00 -3.28
CA ASP A 203 -17.53 5.99 -3.50
C ASP A 203 -18.10 4.57 -3.66
N ALA A 204 -17.27 3.63 -4.11
CA ALA A 204 -17.65 2.22 -4.26
C ALA A 204 -17.48 1.41 -2.97
N LEU A 205 -16.73 1.91 -1.97
CA LEU A 205 -16.36 1.15 -0.75
C LEU A 205 -17.56 0.53 -0.03
N ALA A 206 -18.63 1.29 0.16
CA ALA A 206 -19.81 0.82 0.88
C ALA A 206 -20.51 -0.37 0.19
N ALA A 207 -20.49 -0.42 -1.15
CA ALA A 207 -21.01 -1.53 -1.92
C ALA A 207 -20.05 -2.71 -2.05
N THR A 208 -18.74 -2.42 -2.01
CA THR A 208 -17.68 -3.41 -2.19
C THR A 208 -17.38 -4.21 -0.92
N LEU A 209 -17.39 -3.56 0.26
CA LEU A 209 -17.06 -4.23 1.53
C LEU A 209 -17.90 -5.49 1.81
N PRO A 210 -19.23 -5.52 1.61
CA PRO A 210 -20.01 -6.75 1.81
C PRO A 210 -19.58 -7.89 0.87
N LYS A 211 -19.26 -7.57 -0.40
CA LYS A 211 -18.77 -8.56 -1.39
C LYS A 211 -17.40 -9.10 -0.98
N PHE A 212 -16.50 -8.21 -0.56
CA PHE A 212 -15.18 -8.57 -0.04
C PHE A 212 -15.28 -9.47 1.20
N THR A 213 -16.07 -9.09 2.19
CA THR A 213 -16.29 -9.88 3.40
C THR A 213 -16.82 -11.28 3.06
N LYS A 214 -17.80 -11.36 2.16
CA LYS A 214 -18.36 -12.63 1.70
C LYS A 214 -17.34 -13.49 0.98
N MET A 215 -16.48 -12.90 0.16
CA MET A 215 -15.38 -13.60 -0.50
C MET A 215 -14.37 -14.13 0.52
N LEU A 216 -14.03 -13.33 1.56
CA LEU A 216 -13.10 -13.76 2.62
C LEU A 216 -13.61 -14.89 3.49
N GLU A 217 -14.91 -15.15 3.61
CA GLU A 217 -15.44 -16.35 4.25
C GLU A 217 -14.92 -17.65 3.58
N GLY A 218 -14.48 -17.56 2.35
CA GLY A 218 -13.87 -18.66 1.59
C GLY A 218 -12.38 -18.86 1.86
N PHE A 219 -11.72 -17.96 2.60
CA PHE A 219 -10.31 -18.11 2.97
C PHE A 219 -10.13 -19.11 4.10
N ALA A 220 -9.08 -19.92 4.03
CA ALA A 220 -8.67 -20.79 5.12
C ALA A 220 -7.16 -21.02 5.14
N PHE A 221 -6.56 -20.96 6.32
CA PHE A 221 -5.27 -21.59 6.53
C PHE A 221 -5.45 -23.12 6.51
N LYS A 222 -4.54 -23.83 5.87
CA LYS A 222 -4.52 -25.28 5.86
C LYS A 222 -4.19 -25.85 7.24
N ASP A 223 -4.45 -27.14 7.43
CA ASP A 223 -4.13 -27.84 8.68
C ASP A 223 -2.63 -27.71 8.99
N GLY A 224 -2.31 -27.43 10.23
CA GLY A 224 -0.95 -27.18 10.70
C GLY A 224 -0.45 -25.74 10.56
N HIS A 225 -1.21 -24.84 9.90
CA HIS A 225 -0.84 -23.44 9.64
C HIS A 225 -1.77 -22.43 10.32
N ARG A 226 -2.79 -22.91 11.07
CA ARG A 226 -3.74 -22.02 11.75
C ARG A 226 -3.11 -21.38 12.99
N TYR A 227 -3.56 -20.17 13.33
CA TYR A 227 -3.09 -19.43 14.51
C TYR A 227 -3.16 -20.25 15.82
N ALA A 228 -4.29 -20.92 16.04
CA ALA A 228 -4.51 -21.76 17.21
C ALA A 228 -3.64 -23.04 17.28
N GLU A 229 -2.94 -23.36 16.21
CA GLU A 229 -2.06 -24.56 16.12
C GLU A 229 -0.60 -24.26 16.51
N PHE A 230 -0.32 -23.06 17.02
CA PHE A 230 1.00 -22.68 17.54
C PHE A 230 1.52 -23.69 18.58
N ARG A 231 2.80 -24.00 18.51
CA ARG A 231 3.47 -24.93 19.42
C ARG A 231 4.73 -24.29 20.01
N SER A 232 5.07 -24.68 21.22
CA SER A 232 6.35 -24.29 21.80
C SER A 232 7.50 -24.72 20.92
N GLY A 233 8.38 -23.78 20.59
CA GLY A 233 9.52 -23.98 19.68
C GLY A 233 9.26 -23.54 18.23
N ASP A 234 8.03 -23.16 17.89
CA ASP A 234 7.77 -22.53 16.59
C ASP A 234 8.47 -21.18 16.48
N LYS A 235 8.79 -20.77 15.26
CA LYS A 235 9.31 -19.44 14.96
C LYS A 235 8.31 -18.38 15.41
N THR A 236 8.76 -17.38 16.16
CA THR A 236 7.96 -16.24 16.58
C THR A 236 8.44 -14.96 15.91
N ALA A 237 7.51 -14.08 15.56
CA ALA A 237 7.83 -12.77 15.03
C ALA A 237 8.56 -11.91 16.08
N THR A 238 9.43 -11.03 15.62
CA THR A 238 10.17 -10.09 16.47
C THR A 238 9.39 -8.83 16.81
N TYR A 239 8.15 -8.73 16.35
CA TYR A 239 7.25 -7.59 16.50
C TYR A 239 5.80 -8.05 16.67
N GLY A 240 4.97 -7.21 17.28
CA GLY A 240 3.55 -7.43 17.47
C GLY A 240 2.67 -6.77 16.40
N LEU A 241 1.41 -6.51 16.76
CA LEU A 241 0.39 -5.99 15.84
C LEU A 241 0.74 -4.63 15.22
N THR A 242 1.34 -3.73 15.99
CA THR A 242 1.81 -2.42 15.49
C THR A 242 2.81 -2.59 14.33
N GLY A 243 3.71 -3.55 14.46
CA GLY A 243 4.69 -3.86 13.42
C GLY A 243 4.03 -4.34 12.12
N LEU A 244 2.96 -5.12 12.18
CA LEU A 244 2.22 -5.59 11.01
C LEU A 244 1.60 -4.46 10.18
N ILE A 245 1.21 -3.36 10.84
CA ILE A 245 0.59 -2.22 10.15
C ILE A 245 1.67 -1.37 9.48
N VAL A 246 2.74 -1.06 10.22
CA VAL A 246 3.76 -0.09 9.82
C VAL A 246 4.72 -0.64 8.77
N ALA A 247 5.01 -1.93 8.82
CA ALA A 247 6.17 -2.48 8.15
C ALA A 247 5.89 -3.03 6.77
N GLY A 248 4.65 -3.32 6.42
CA GLY A 248 4.45 -4.13 5.20
C GLY A 248 5.48 -5.27 5.10
N GLY A 249 5.87 -5.85 6.25
CA GLY A 249 6.84 -6.94 6.36
C GLY A 249 8.33 -6.54 6.47
N ALA A 250 8.81 -5.49 5.84
CA ALA A 250 10.26 -5.21 5.77
C ALA A 250 10.79 -4.16 6.77
N ALA A 251 9.96 -3.24 7.27
CA ALA A 251 10.39 -2.12 8.10
C ALA A 251 10.20 -2.33 9.62
N ALA A 252 9.61 -3.42 10.07
CA ALA A 252 9.35 -3.70 11.49
C ALA A 252 10.62 -3.91 12.33
N ALA A 253 11.75 -4.24 11.73
CA ALA A 253 13.03 -4.35 12.41
C ALA A 253 13.53 -3.03 13.03
N VAL A 254 12.92 -1.88 12.71
CA VAL A 254 13.46 -0.56 13.02
C VAL A 254 13.01 -0.02 14.40
N LYS A 255 11.96 -0.53 15.03
CA LYS A 255 11.42 0.05 16.28
C LYS A 255 11.45 -0.82 17.53
N THR A 256 11.80 -2.07 17.46
CA THR A 256 12.15 -2.81 18.66
C THR A 256 13.51 -2.32 19.18
N GLY A 257 13.68 -2.18 20.50
CA GLY A 257 14.93 -1.66 21.12
C GLY A 257 16.24 -2.29 20.63
N ALA A 258 16.18 -3.31 19.77
CA ALA A 258 17.27 -3.89 19.03
C ALA A 258 18.01 -2.87 18.14
N PHE A 259 17.34 -1.84 17.59
CA PHE A 259 18.02 -0.80 16.81
C PHE A 259 18.87 0.13 17.67
N LYS A 260 18.44 0.41 18.91
CA LYS A 260 19.27 1.15 19.87
C LYS A 260 20.52 0.37 20.28
N TRP A 261 20.43 -0.95 20.33
CA TRP A 261 21.56 -1.82 20.60
C TRP A 261 22.45 -1.97 19.35
N LEU A 262 21.87 -2.16 18.16
CA LEU A 262 22.61 -2.26 16.89
C LEU A 262 23.41 -0.98 16.60
N TRP A 263 22.84 0.21 16.86
CA TRP A 263 23.55 1.48 16.76
C TRP A 263 24.75 1.55 17.71
N LYS A 264 24.61 1.08 18.96
CA LYS A 264 25.72 0.99 19.90
C LYS A 264 26.82 0.05 19.42
N VAL A 265 26.46 -1.07 18.79
CA VAL A 265 27.44 -2.02 18.22
C VAL A 265 28.14 -1.42 17.00
N LEU A 266 27.41 -0.73 16.11
CA LEU A 266 27.99 -0.03 14.96
C LEU A 266 28.92 1.10 15.38
N VAL A 267 28.58 1.89 16.40
CA VAL A 267 29.45 2.94 16.96
C VAL A 267 30.65 2.33 17.59
N ALA A 268 30.52 1.25 18.36
CA ALA A 268 31.66 0.55 18.98
C ALA A 268 32.61 -0.06 17.92
N ALA A 269 32.06 -0.62 16.82
CA ALA A 269 32.84 -1.13 15.70
C ALA A 269 33.59 0.00 14.97
N ALA A 270 32.94 1.14 14.74
CA ALA A 270 33.56 2.31 14.09
C ALA A 270 34.70 2.89 14.94
N VAL A 271 34.56 2.95 16.27
CA VAL A 271 35.61 3.38 17.21
C VAL A 271 36.75 2.36 17.24
N GLY A 272 36.44 1.06 17.19
CA GLY A 272 37.46 -0.01 17.12
C GLY A 272 38.31 0.05 15.85
N VAL A 273 37.69 0.28 14.70
CA VAL A 273 38.37 0.45 13.40
C VAL A 273 39.23 1.72 13.40
N ALA A 274 38.70 2.84 13.89
CA ALA A 274 39.48 4.09 13.97
C ALA A 274 40.72 3.96 14.86
N SER A 275 40.64 3.24 15.98
CA SER A 275 41.78 2.99 16.86
C SER A 275 42.81 2.03 16.23
N LEU A 276 42.38 1.02 15.47
CA LEU A 276 43.26 0.11 14.71
C LEU A 276 43.98 0.86 13.58
N VAL A 277 43.30 1.69 12.82
CA VAL A 277 43.90 2.53 11.77
C VAL A 277 44.91 3.49 12.37
N LYS A 278 44.61 4.17 13.48
CA LYS A 278 45.56 5.03 14.20
C LYS A 278 46.79 4.29 14.67
N LYS A 279 46.64 3.05 15.17
CA LYS A 279 47.75 2.20 15.64
C LYS A 279 48.67 1.72 14.49
N ILE A 280 48.07 1.45 13.30
CA ILE A 280 48.82 1.07 12.10
C ILE A 280 49.63 2.27 11.57
N PHE A 281 49.04 3.46 11.51
CA PHE A 281 49.74 4.66 11.03
C PHE A 281 50.77 5.23 12.01
N SER A 282 50.64 4.96 13.33
CA SER A 282 51.65 5.37 14.30
C SER A 282 52.89 4.45 14.33
N ARG A 283 52.76 3.20 13.85
CA ARG A 283 53.88 2.24 13.77
C ARG A 283 54.81 2.47 12.55
N ASN A 284 54.36 3.23 11.55
CA ASN A 284 55.16 3.54 10.36
C ASN A 284 55.93 4.86 10.47
N LYS A 285 56.05 5.46 11.67
CA LYS A 285 56.81 6.70 11.92
C LYS A 285 57.98 6.50 12.91
N SER A 286 58.49 5.28 13.04
CA SER A 286 59.73 4.99 13.76
C SER A 286 60.75 4.38 12.82
#